data_cf6c5b94bc4ed61a7f391d98b8c85b16
#
_entry.id   cf6c5b94bc4ed61a7f391d98b8c85b16
#
_cell.length_a   1.000
_cell.length_b   1.000
_cell.length_c   1.000
_cell.angle_alpha   90.00
_cell.angle_beta   90.00
_cell.angle_gamma   90.00
#
_symmetry.space_group_name_H-M   'P 1'
#
loop_
_entity.id
_entity.type
_entity.pdbx_description
1 polymer ?
#
loop_
_entity_poly.entity_id
_entity_poly.type
_entity_poly.pdbx_seq_one_letter_code
_entity_poly.pdbx_strand_id
1 'polypeptide(L)'
;MNTLIELYDERAIENILAPDMFRPRRIVYLCPGEIAQDRTRQETLAAFFRRRGWEPELIFVETSRFKADRILRQLFTIGEKYPDCAIDVTGGSDAALFAAGMFAAQKGVPAFTYSRKKNRFYDISGAAFADELPCGLTYSIEDFFLMAGGTLLPGRVDNQILSQYLSDFDPFFDCFLQFRRDWPNIISYIQRISPSEYGQTPPLSVVGGYTVKGERGSRNTANADALRELARIGFIQDLEIVPGQQVSFRFRDLNTRAWLRDVGSALELYAYKACVDSAIFHDVISSAVVRWDEVLGHGSVSNEID
;
A
#
# COMPACT_ATOMS: atom_id res chain seq x y z
N MET A 1 -4.87 31.03 7.74
CA MET A 1 -3.47 30.59 7.61
C MET A 1 -3.18 30.35 6.14
N ASN A 2 -2.27 31.12 5.54
CA ASN A 2 -1.84 30.91 4.16
C ASN A 2 -0.51 30.15 4.06
N THR A 3 0.29 30.16 5.12
CA THR A 3 1.57 29.49 5.21
C THR A 3 1.62 28.54 6.40
N LEU A 4 1.96 27.29 6.14
CA LEU A 4 2.21 26.26 7.17
C LEU A 4 3.70 25.97 7.21
N ILE A 5 4.28 26.03 8.40
CA ILE A 5 5.66 25.60 8.66
C ILE A 5 5.61 24.18 9.17
N GLU A 6 6.28 23.27 8.45
CA GLU A 6 6.42 21.85 8.78
C GLU A 6 7.85 21.58 9.27
N LEU A 7 7.96 20.92 10.40
CA LEU A 7 9.23 20.38 10.88
C LEU A 7 9.39 18.99 10.24
N TYR A 8 10.24 18.88 9.22
CA TYR A 8 10.40 17.63 8.47
C TYR A 8 10.74 16.45 9.37
N ASP A 9 9.98 15.36 9.23
CA ASP A 9 10.16 14.10 9.96
C ASP A 9 10.54 12.98 8.98
N GLU A 10 11.26 11.97 9.45
CA GLU A 10 11.61 10.78 8.67
C GLU A 10 10.38 9.91 8.35
N ARG A 11 9.34 10.00 9.17
CA ARG A 11 8.06 9.35 8.94
C ARG A 11 7.23 10.17 7.98
N ALA A 12 7.04 9.64 6.78
CA ALA A 12 6.39 10.35 5.68
C ALA A 12 5.03 10.97 6.04
N ILE A 13 4.23 10.27 6.87
CA ILE A 13 2.89 10.71 7.27
C ILE A 13 2.89 12.03 8.04
N GLU A 14 3.91 12.28 8.85
CA GLU A 14 4.05 13.51 9.63
C GLU A 14 4.24 14.74 8.74
N ASN A 15 4.74 14.55 7.52
CA ASN A 15 5.00 15.64 6.59
C ASN A 15 3.79 16.02 5.71
N ILE A 16 2.72 15.24 5.75
CA ILE A 16 1.58 15.42 4.85
C ILE A 16 0.26 15.63 5.57
N LEU A 17 0.14 15.17 6.82
CA LEU A 17 -1.14 15.12 7.53
C LEU A 17 -1.73 16.52 7.77
N ALA A 18 -0.98 17.42 8.39
CA ALA A 18 -1.45 18.77 8.63
C ALA A 18 -1.57 19.59 7.33
N PRO A 19 -0.62 19.52 6.37
CA PRO A 19 -0.82 20.11 5.06
C PRO A 19 -2.11 19.68 4.36
N ASP A 20 -2.42 18.39 4.30
CA ASP A 20 -3.63 17.89 3.63
C ASP A 20 -4.91 18.27 4.38
N MET A 21 -4.86 18.34 5.72
CA MET A 21 -5.98 18.74 6.55
C MET A 21 -6.34 20.23 6.38
N PHE A 22 -5.33 21.10 6.43
CA PHE A 22 -5.56 22.56 6.46
C PHE A 22 -5.43 23.24 5.10
N ARG A 23 -4.87 22.58 4.10
CA ARG A 23 -4.70 23.04 2.71
C ARG A 23 -4.18 24.48 2.58
N PRO A 24 -3.03 24.81 3.20
CA PRO A 24 -2.45 26.15 3.12
C PRO A 24 -1.96 26.41 1.69
N ARG A 25 -1.98 27.68 1.27
CA ARG A 25 -1.43 28.07 -0.04
C ARG A 25 0.06 27.71 -0.19
N ARG A 26 0.80 27.70 0.94
CA ARG A 26 2.24 27.46 1.00
C ARG A 26 2.60 26.56 2.17
N ILE A 27 3.54 25.64 1.92
CA ILE A 27 4.13 24.80 2.94
C ILE A 27 5.64 25.06 2.95
N VAL A 28 6.18 25.39 4.12
CA VAL A 28 7.62 25.58 4.33
C VAL A 28 8.14 24.42 5.16
N TYR A 29 8.83 23.49 4.51
CA TYR A 29 9.50 22.38 5.18
C TYR A 29 10.84 22.83 5.71
N LEU A 30 10.99 22.79 7.02
CA LEU A 30 12.26 23.03 7.71
C LEU A 30 12.98 21.68 7.88
N CYS A 31 14.02 21.44 7.10
CA CYS A 31 14.58 20.09 6.92
C CYS A 31 16.12 20.10 6.88
N PRO A 32 16.77 18.94 7.14
CA PRO A 32 18.21 18.78 6.94
C PRO A 32 18.63 18.99 5.48
N GLY A 33 19.91 19.32 5.25
CA GLY A 33 20.43 19.64 3.93
C GLY A 33 20.25 18.52 2.91
N GLU A 34 20.41 17.25 3.31
CA GLU A 34 20.17 16.10 2.46
C GLU A 34 18.73 16.02 1.94
N ILE A 35 17.76 16.47 2.72
CA ILE A 35 16.34 16.54 2.31
C ILE A 35 16.08 17.79 1.46
N ALA A 36 16.66 18.93 1.86
CA ALA A 36 16.48 20.18 1.12
C ALA A 36 17.06 20.12 -0.30
N GLN A 37 18.00 19.21 -0.57
CA GLN A 37 18.63 18.98 -1.86
C GLN A 37 18.06 17.77 -2.62
N ASP A 38 17.21 16.95 -1.98
CA ASP A 38 16.62 15.75 -2.56
C ASP A 38 15.38 16.10 -3.39
N ARG A 39 15.61 16.34 -4.67
CA ARG A 39 14.54 16.65 -5.64
C ARG A 39 13.49 15.55 -5.72
N THR A 40 13.92 14.30 -5.59
CA THR A 40 13.03 13.14 -5.65
C THR A 40 11.98 13.18 -4.56
N ARG A 41 12.39 13.42 -3.31
CA ARG A 41 11.45 13.56 -2.18
C ARG A 41 10.54 14.78 -2.34
N GLN A 42 11.05 15.88 -2.88
CA GLN A 42 10.26 17.06 -3.15
C GLN A 42 9.18 16.79 -4.21
N GLU A 43 9.54 16.09 -5.29
CA GLU A 43 8.60 15.67 -6.34
C GLU A 43 7.56 14.67 -5.82
N THR A 44 7.96 13.74 -4.94
CA THR A 44 7.05 12.81 -4.27
C THR A 44 5.98 13.54 -3.44
N LEU A 45 6.38 14.53 -2.63
CA LEU A 45 5.44 15.36 -1.87
C LEU A 45 4.51 16.16 -2.79
N ALA A 46 5.05 16.74 -3.86
CA ALA A 46 4.24 17.45 -4.86
C ALA A 46 3.25 16.53 -5.57
N ALA A 47 3.68 15.31 -5.94
CA ALA A 47 2.82 14.30 -6.56
C ALA A 47 1.69 13.86 -5.62
N PHE A 48 1.99 13.68 -4.33
CA PHE A 48 0.99 13.36 -3.32
C PHE A 48 -0.10 14.45 -3.26
N PHE A 49 0.27 15.72 -3.12
CA PHE A 49 -0.73 16.79 -3.03
C PHE A 49 -1.54 16.96 -4.32
N ARG A 50 -0.92 16.80 -5.51
CA ARG A 50 -1.64 16.76 -6.79
C ARG A 50 -2.67 15.63 -6.84
N ARG A 51 -2.31 14.44 -6.37
CA ARG A 51 -3.24 13.29 -6.27
C ARG A 51 -4.42 13.62 -5.34
N ARG A 52 -4.19 14.40 -4.27
CA ARG A 52 -5.23 14.91 -3.35
C ARG A 52 -6.04 16.08 -3.94
N GLY A 53 -5.80 16.45 -5.20
CA GLY A 53 -6.54 17.52 -5.90
C GLY A 53 -6.13 18.93 -5.46
N TRP A 54 -4.87 19.12 -5.04
CA TRP A 54 -4.40 20.39 -4.52
C TRP A 54 -2.89 20.58 -4.80
N GLU A 55 -2.46 21.80 -5.16
CA GLU A 55 -1.08 22.11 -5.52
C GLU A 55 -0.57 23.32 -4.71
N PRO A 56 0.00 23.09 -3.51
CA PRO A 56 0.61 24.16 -2.72
C PRO A 56 1.97 24.56 -3.27
N GLU A 57 2.40 25.78 -2.95
CA GLU A 57 3.79 26.19 -3.10
C GLU A 57 4.65 25.46 -2.04
N LEU A 58 5.54 24.57 -2.44
CA LEU A 58 6.47 23.85 -1.56
C LEU A 58 7.80 24.57 -1.48
N ILE A 59 8.25 24.88 -0.27
CA ILE A 59 9.53 25.55 0.02
C ILE A 59 10.30 24.69 0.99
N PHE A 60 11.52 24.31 0.62
CA PHE A 60 12.41 23.52 1.47
C PHE A 60 13.53 24.43 1.97
N VAL A 61 13.61 24.58 3.31
CA VAL A 61 14.59 25.41 3.99
C VAL A 61 15.55 24.51 4.74
N GLU A 62 16.82 24.55 4.31
CA GLU A 62 17.88 23.80 4.97
C GLU A 62 18.12 24.30 6.39
N THR A 63 18.22 23.39 7.36
CA THR A 63 18.56 23.70 8.74
C THR A 63 19.39 22.60 9.39
N SER A 64 19.86 22.84 10.62
CA SER A 64 20.60 21.85 11.42
C SER A 64 19.66 20.84 12.05
N ARG A 65 20.06 19.56 12.13
CA ARG A 65 19.33 18.54 12.91
C ARG A 65 19.42 18.77 14.44
N PHE A 66 20.53 19.35 14.92
CA PHE A 66 20.91 19.31 16.34
C PHE A 66 21.10 20.68 16.99
N LYS A 67 21.12 21.78 16.23
CA LYS A 67 21.42 23.12 16.73
C LYS A 67 20.20 24.00 16.75
N ALA A 68 19.53 24.06 17.88
CA ALA A 68 18.29 24.82 18.07
C ALA A 68 18.47 26.31 17.73
N ASP A 69 19.64 26.91 18.00
CA ASP A 69 19.93 28.31 17.66
C ASP A 69 19.93 28.60 16.16
N ARG A 70 20.39 27.63 15.34
CA ARG A 70 20.33 27.74 13.87
C ARG A 70 18.90 27.57 13.37
N ILE A 71 18.18 26.59 13.91
CA ILE A 71 16.77 26.33 13.58
C ILE A 71 15.94 27.57 13.91
N LEU A 72 16.13 28.13 15.10
CA LEU A 72 15.40 29.31 15.55
C LEU A 72 15.63 30.53 14.63
N ARG A 73 16.87 30.77 14.21
CA ARG A 73 17.16 31.82 13.23
C ARG A 73 16.43 31.66 11.92
N GLN A 74 16.36 30.42 11.41
CA GLN A 74 15.61 30.13 10.18
C GLN A 74 14.12 30.37 10.39
N LEU A 75 13.56 29.93 11.52
CA LEU A 75 12.15 30.19 11.86
C LEU A 75 11.82 31.69 11.93
N PHE A 76 12.71 32.51 12.52
CA PHE A 76 12.52 33.97 12.50
C PHE A 76 12.53 34.54 11.08
N THR A 77 13.47 34.13 10.24
CA THR A 77 13.51 34.55 8.83
C THR A 77 12.23 34.16 8.07
N ILE A 78 11.72 32.94 8.31
CA ILE A 78 10.47 32.47 7.72
C ILE A 78 9.27 33.30 8.23
N GLY A 79 9.17 33.52 9.54
CA GLY A 79 8.09 34.30 10.14
C GLY A 79 8.08 35.77 9.69
N GLU A 80 9.25 36.39 9.48
CA GLU A 80 9.35 37.75 8.91
C GLU A 80 8.90 37.80 7.46
N LYS A 81 9.22 36.77 6.67
CA LYS A 81 8.81 36.67 5.27
C LYS A 81 7.34 36.32 5.11
N TYR A 82 6.80 35.51 6.03
CA TYR A 82 5.43 35.00 6.00
C TYR A 82 4.70 35.25 7.33
N PRO A 83 4.27 36.48 7.62
CA PRO A 83 3.71 36.84 8.92
C PRO A 83 2.37 36.17 9.26
N ASP A 84 1.71 35.55 8.26
CA ASP A 84 0.46 34.80 8.40
C ASP A 84 0.68 33.29 8.59
N CYS A 85 1.88 32.89 9.02
CA CYS A 85 2.22 31.48 9.20
C CYS A 85 1.65 30.91 10.51
N ALA A 86 1.50 29.58 10.51
CA ALA A 86 1.36 28.75 11.71
C ALA A 86 2.40 27.61 11.62
N ILE A 87 2.69 26.97 12.73
CA ILE A 87 3.69 25.89 12.79
C ILE A 87 3.06 24.61 13.34
N ASP A 88 3.27 23.50 12.60
CA ASP A 88 2.99 22.16 13.07
C ASP A 88 4.21 21.63 13.86
N VAL A 89 3.96 21.19 15.08
CA VAL A 89 4.96 20.57 15.96
C VAL A 89 4.67 19.07 16.18
N THR A 90 3.99 18.44 15.24
CA THR A 90 3.71 17.00 15.29
C THR A 90 4.97 16.17 15.06
N GLY A 91 5.80 16.55 14.11
CA GLY A 91 7.04 15.89 13.72
C GLY A 91 8.29 16.70 14.04
N GLY A 92 9.43 16.22 13.56
CA GLY A 92 10.73 16.87 13.67
C GLY A 92 11.61 16.39 14.82
N SER A 93 12.86 16.84 14.85
CA SER A 93 13.80 16.52 15.92
C SER A 93 13.50 17.29 17.21
N ASP A 94 13.99 16.79 18.37
CA ASP A 94 13.85 17.49 19.65
C ASP A 94 14.38 18.93 19.62
N ALA A 95 15.48 19.15 18.89
CA ALA A 95 16.03 20.50 18.71
C ALA A 95 15.11 21.39 17.87
N ALA A 96 14.43 20.83 16.88
CA ALA A 96 13.45 21.55 16.06
C ALA A 96 12.19 21.90 16.87
N LEU A 97 11.67 20.94 17.65
CA LEU A 97 10.53 21.16 18.54
C LEU A 97 10.82 22.23 19.59
N PHE A 98 12.01 22.18 20.20
CA PHE A 98 12.44 23.20 21.16
C PHE A 98 12.52 24.60 20.52
N ALA A 99 13.13 24.70 19.32
CA ALA A 99 13.25 25.98 18.62
C ALA A 99 11.87 26.50 18.15
N ALA A 100 10.97 25.61 17.71
CA ALA A 100 9.60 25.94 17.31
C ALA A 100 8.79 26.51 18.49
N GLY A 101 8.88 25.91 19.68
CA GLY A 101 8.27 26.42 20.89
C GLY A 101 8.78 27.83 21.26
N MET A 102 10.10 28.07 21.18
CA MET A 102 10.68 29.39 21.41
C MET A 102 10.18 30.41 20.37
N PHE A 103 10.14 30.03 19.11
CA PHE A 103 9.64 30.88 18.02
C PHE A 103 8.18 31.26 18.21
N ALA A 104 7.34 30.26 18.46
CA ALA A 104 5.90 30.48 18.69
C ALA A 104 5.66 31.43 19.87
N ALA A 105 6.34 31.24 21.00
CA ALA A 105 6.20 32.08 22.18
C ALA A 105 6.71 33.52 21.96
N GLN A 106 7.83 33.72 21.25
CA GLN A 106 8.41 35.04 21.05
C GLN A 106 7.71 35.89 19.98
N LYS A 107 7.16 35.25 18.96
CA LYS A 107 6.51 35.93 17.82
C LYS A 107 4.98 35.85 17.86
N GLY A 108 4.38 35.12 18.80
CA GLY A 108 2.95 34.88 18.85
C GLY A 108 2.43 34.08 17.64
N VAL A 109 3.29 33.24 17.05
CA VAL A 109 2.90 32.38 15.91
C VAL A 109 2.06 31.22 16.41
N PRO A 110 0.87 30.96 15.82
CA PRO A 110 0.06 29.82 16.19
C PRO A 110 0.80 28.51 16.02
N ALA A 111 0.81 27.65 17.06
CA ALA A 111 1.43 26.34 17.06
C ALA A 111 0.42 25.26 17.44
N PHE A 112 0.41 24.16 16.72
CA PHE A 112 -0.47 23.03 16.96
C PHE A 112 0.24 21.70 16.76
N THR A 113 -0.39 20.61 17.21
CA THR A 113 0.14 19.24 17.05
C THR A 113 -1.00 18.28 16.74
N TYR A 114 -0.65 17.12 16.17
CA TYR A 114 -1.57 16.01 15.97
C TYR A 114 -1.30 14.85 16.92
N SER A 115 -2.33 14.36 17.58
CA SER A 115 -2.28 13.16 18.41
C SER A 115 -2.79 11.94 17.67
N ARG A 116 -1.90 11.03 17.28
CA ARG A 116 -2.29 9.76 16.66
C ARG A 116 -3.26 8.94 17.51
N LYS A 117 -3.01 8.87 18.81
CA LYS A 117 -3.83 8.09 19.75
C LYS A 117 -5.27 8.59 19.82
N LYS A 118 -5.48 9.89 19.67
CA LYS A 118 -6.79 10.53 19.73
C LYS A 118 -7.40 10.80 18.36
N ASN A 119 -6.60 10.66 17.30
CA ASN A 119 -6.95 11.04 15.93
C ASN A 119 -7.49 12.48 15.86
N ARG A 120 -6.79 13.42 16.50
CA ARG A 120 -7.18 14.83 16.62
C ARG A 120 -5.98 15.75 16.61
N PHE A 121 -6.21 16.95 16.09
CA PHE A 121 -5.31 18.08 16.28
C PHE A 121 -5.60 18.78 17.59
N TYR A 122 -4.59 19.44 18.15
CA TYR A 122 -4.68 20.21 19.39
C TYR A 122 -3.94 21.53 19.25
N ASP A 123 -4.53 22.59 19.77
CA ASP A 123 -3.82 23.85 20.00
C ASP A 123 -2.71 23.65 21.02
N ILE A 124 -1.51 24.12 20.67
CA ILE A 124 -0.39 24.23 21.59
C ILE A 124 -0.24 25.67 22.06
N SER A 125 -0.42 26.63 21.15
CA SER A 125 -0.35 28.06 21.44
C SER A 125 -0.97 28.89 20.34
N GLY A 126 -2.15 29.44 20.60
CA GLY A 126 -2.81 30.41 19.71
C GLY A 126 -3.36 29.84 18.40
N ALA A 127 -3.43 28.52 18.27
CA ALA A 127 -3.96 27.82 17.10
C ALA A 127 -5.39 27.30 17.34
N ALA A 128 -6.29 28.15 17.84
CA ALA A 128 -7.68 27.77 18.15
C ALA A 128 -8.41 27.07 17.01
N PHE A 129 -8.00 27.28 15.75
CA PHE A 129 -8.53 26.58 14.58
C PHE A 129 -8.22 25.07 14.56
N ALA A 130 -7.22 24.64 15.31
CA ALA A 130 -6.77 23.24 15.42
C ALA A 130 -7.18 22.59 16.75
N ASP A 131 -7.85 23.32 17.65
CA ASP A 131 -8.11 22.80 18.99
C ASP A 131 -9.20 21.72 18.98
N GLU A 132 -8.83 20.52 19.51
CA GLU A 132 -9.66 19.32 19.52
C GLU A 132 -10.26 18.95 18.15
N LEU A 133 -9.66 19.39 17.05
CA LEU A 133 -10.16 19.17 15.70
C LEU A 133 -9.97 17.71 15.30
N PRO A 134 -11.07 16.95 15.03
CA PRO A 134 -10.95 15.58 14.54
C PRO A 134 -10.24 15.50 13.19
N CYS A 135 -9.32 14.57 13.03
CA CYS A 135 -8.74 14.30 11.73
C CYS A 135 -9.66 13.35 10.96
N GLY A 136 -10.30 13.87 9.92
CA GLY A 136 -11.17 13.09 9.03
C GLY A 136 -10.44 12.53 7.80
N LEU A 137 -9.11 12.63 7.76
CA LEU A 137 -8.32 12.16 6.62
C LEU A 137 -8.12 10.64 6.66
N THR A 138 -8.24 10.05 5.49
CA THR A 138 -7.90 8.65 5.24
C THR A 138 -6.94 8.58 4.05
N TYR A 139 -5.97 7.68 4.14
CA TYR A 139 -4.99 7.45 3.10
C TYR A 139 -5.11 6.01 2.61
N SER A 140 -5.05 5.84 1.29
CA SER A 140 -5.01 4.53 0.67
C SER A 140 -3.62 3.89 0.79
N ILE A 141 -3.54 2.60 0.54
CA ILE A 141 -2.25 1.90 0.42
C ILE A 141 -1.40 2.51 -0.69
N GLU A 142 -2.02 2.97 -1.78
CA GLU A 142 -1.31 3.68 -2.86
C GLU A 142 -0.68 4.99 -2.37
N ASP A 143 -1.36 5.75 -1.48
CA ASP A 143 -0.80 6.97 -0.91
C ASP A 143 0.45 6.66 -0.07
N PHE A 144 0.44 5.56 0.69
CA PHE A 144 1.60 5.12 1.46
C PHE A 144 2.77 4.70 0.57
N PHE A 145 2.52 3.93 -0.50
CA PHE A 145 3.57 3.57 -1.45
C PHE A 145 4.13 4.79 -2.17
N LEU A 146 3.27 5.70 -2.61
CA LEU A 146 3.70 6.96 -3.22
C LEU A 146 4.64 7.72 -2.28
N MET A 147 4.28 7.88 -1.01
CA MET A 147 5.11 8.59 -0.02
C MET A 147 6.42 7.88 0.30
N ALA A 148 6.48 6.57 0.11
CA ALA A 148 7.70 5.78 0.22
C ALA A 148 8.57 5.81 -1.06
N GLY A 149 8.14 6.50 -2.12
CA GLY A 149 8.85 6.57 -3.40
C GLY A 149 8.52 5.41 -4.34
N GLY A 150 7.43 4.68 -4.08
CA GLY A 150 6.95 3.57 -4.90
C GLY A 150 5.68 3.90 -5.66
N THR A 151 5.47 3.24 -6.78
CA THR A 151 4.23 3.29 -7.55
C THR A 151 3.57 1.92 -7.53
N LEU A 152 2.32 1.86 -7.08
CA LEU A 152 1.53 0.65 -7.15
C LEU A 152 1.16 0.38 -8.61
N LEU A 153 1.59 -0.74 -9.13
CA LEU A 153 1.24 -1.20 -10.47
C LEU A 153 -0.04 -2.04 -10.43
N PRO A 154 -0.80 -2.13 -11.54
CA PRO A 154 -1.85 -3.12 -11.67
C PRO A 154 -1.26 -4.50 -11.39
N GLY A 155 -1.71 -5.14 -10.32
CA GLY A 155 -1.29 -6.48 -9.93
C GLY A 155 -1.87 -7.54 -10.88
N ARG A 156 -1.45 -8.80 -10.67
CA ARG A 156 -2.06 -9.96 -11.36
C ARG A 156 -3.51 -10.17 -10.99
N VAL A 157 -3.92 -9.60 -9.85
CA VAL A 157 -5.26 -9.70 -9.29
C VAL A 157 -5.88 -8.31 -9.27
N ASP A 158 -7.04 -8.15 -9.89
CA ASP A 158 -7.83 -6.93 -9.75
C ASP A 158 -8.57 -6.97 -8.42
N ASN A 159 -8.13 -6.14 -7.47
CA ASN A 159 -8.72 -6.05 -6.14
C ASN A 159 -10.20 -5.63 -6.16
N GLN A 160 -10.66 -4.89 -7.18
CA GLN A 160 -12.07 -4.56 -7.35
C GLN A 160 -12.91 -5.81 -7.68
N ILE A 161 -12.31 -6.77 -8.38
CA ILE A 161 -12.95 -8.04 -8.70
C ILE A 161 -12.98 -8.98 -7.49
N LEU A 162 -11.95 -8.95 -6.61
CA LEU A 162 -11.89 -9.83 -5.43
C LEU A 162 -13.12 -9.72 -4.53
N SER A 163 -13.71 -8.53 -4.41
CA SER A 163 -14.92 -8.34 -3.61
C SER A 163 -16.11 -9.20 -4.06
N GLN A 164 -16.15 -9.62 -5.33
CA GLN A 164 -17.20 -10.45 -5.90
C GLN A 164 -17.04 -11.94 -5.51
N TYR A 165 -15.86 -12.32 -5.00
CA TYR A 165 -15.50 -13.70 -4.67
C TYR A 165 -15.36 -13.95 -3.16
N LEU A 166 -15.66 -12.98 -2.31
CA LEU A 166 -15.47 -13.11 -0.85
C LEU A 166 -16.15 -14.36 -0.26
N SER A 167 -17.32 -14.75 -0.77
CA SER A 167 -18.00 -15.95 -0.34
C SER A 167 -17.33 -17.26 -0.78
N ASP A 168 -16.43 -17.20 -1.74
CA ASP A 168 -15.75 -18.38 -2.29
C ASP A 168 -14.45 -18.69 -1.53
N PHE A 169 -13.89 -17.71 -0.82
CA PHE A 169 -12.54 -17.85 -0.22
C PHE A 169 -12.50 -18.80 0.96
N ASP A 170 -13.54 -18.83 1.82
CA ASP A 170 -13.62 -19.80 2.92
C ASP A 170 -13.72 -21.24 2.38
N PRO A 171 -14.66 -21.60 1.48
CA PRO A 171 -14.68 -22.92 0.88
C PRO A 171 -13.38 -23.32 0.17
N PHE A 172 -12.72 -22.36 -0.47
CA PHE A 172 -11.43 -22.63 -1.11
C PHE A 172 -10.32 -22.92 -0.11
N PHE A 173 -10.27 -22.15 0.97
CA PHE A 173 -9.31 -22.38 2.05
C PHE A 173 -9.58 -23.70 2.79
N ASP A 174 -10.83 -24.07 3.01
CA ASP A 174 -11.20 -25.36 3.57
C ASP A 174 -10.76 -26.52 2.68
N CYS A 175 -10.93 -26.40 1.37
CA CYS A 175 -10.39 -27.36 0.39
C CYS A 175 -8.86 -27.46 0.51
N PHE A 176 -8.16 -26.32 0.57
CA PHE A 176 -6.71 -26.32 0.81
C PHE A 176 -6.34 -27.05 2.12
N LEU A 177 -7.02 -26.76 3.23
CA LEU A 177 -6.75 -27.40 4.51
C LEU A 177 -6.96 -28.90 4.49
N GLN A 178 -8.04 -29.37 3.80
CA GLN A 178 -8.35 -30.77 3.65
C GLN A 178 -7.22 -31.52 2.92
N PHE A 179 -6.67 -30.91 1.87
CA PHE A 179 -5.63 -31.52 1.01
C PHE A 179 -4.24 -30.94 1.24
N ARG A 180 -3.97 -30.20 2.32
CA ARG A 180 -2.76 -29.39 2.54
C ARG A 180 -1.43 -30.13 2.32
N ARG A 181 -1.38 -31.43 2.64
CA ARG A 181 -0.16 -32.25 2.45
C ARG A 181 0.16 -32.52 0.99
N ASP A 182 -0.86 -32.61 0.16
CA ASP A 182 -0.75 -32.90 -1.26
C ASP A 182 -0.97 -31.68 -2.15
N TRP A 183 -1.30 -30.52 -1.56
CA TRP A 183 -1.66 -29.31 -2.26
C TRP A 183 -0.66 -28.86 -3.32
N PRO A 184 0.67 -28.86 -3.05
CA PRO A 184 1.66 -28.50 -4.07
C PRO A 184 1.63 -29.44 -5.28
N ASN A 185 1.37 -30.75 -5.06
CA ASN A 185 1.23 -31.71 -6.15
C ASN A 185 -0.05 -31.52 -6.97
N ILE A 186 -1.16 -31.19 -6.29
CA ILE A 186 -2.44 -30.89 -6.94
C ILE A 186 -2.29 -29.67 -7.85
N ILE A 187 -1.75 -28.58 -7.34
CA ILE A 187 -1.51 -27.36 -8.11
C ILE A 187 -0.52 -27.61 -9.26
N SER A 188 0.59 -28.31 -8.98
CA SER A 188 1.54 -28.70 -10.04
C SER A 188 0.90 -29.57 -11.12
N TYR A 189 -0.02 -30.47 -10.77
CA TYR A 189 -0.77 -31.24 -11.73
C TYR A 189 -1.63 -30.33 -12.60
N ILE A 190 -2.44 -29.45 -11.99
CA ILE A 190 -3.30 -28.49 -12.69
C ILE A 190 -2.47 -27.59 -13.61
N GLN A 191 -1.34 -27.06 -13.15
CA GLN A 191 -0.44 -26.24 -13.96
C GLN A 191 0.01 -26.98 -15.24
N ARG A 192 0.34 -28.27 -15.14
CA ARG A 192 0.86 -29.07 -16.27
C ARG A 192 -0.18 -29.39 -17.31
N ILE A 193 -1.42 -29.64 -16.91
CA ILE A 193 -2.50 -29.92 -17.84
C ILE A 193 -3.15 -28.66 -18.41
N SER A 194 -2.86 -27.48 -17.81
CA SER A 194 -3.35 -26.17 -18.24
C SER A 194 -2.21 -25.21 -18.59
N PRO A 195 -1.47 -25.42 -19.67
CA PRO A 195 -0.31 -24.61 -20.03
C PRO A 195 -0.70 -23.14 -20.22
N SER A 196 0.25 -22.24 -19.96
CA SER A 196 0.11 -20.83 -20.30
C SER A 196 0.48 -20.62 -21.75
N GLU A 197 -0.38 -20.02 -22.53
CA GLU A 197 -0.07 -19.54 -23.88
C GLU A 197 0.37 -18.07 -23.76
N TYR A 198 1.58 -17.77 -24.19
CA TYR A 198 2.09 -16.42 -24.22
C TYR A 198 1.30 -15.58 -25.24
N GLY A 199 0.76 -14.44 -24.78
CA GLY A 199 0.14 -13.44 -25.66
C GLY A 199 -1.32 -13.68 -26.07
N GLN A 200 -1.97 -14.71 -25.56
CA GLN A 200 -3.40 -14.99 -25.81
C GLN A 200 -4.16 -15.16 -24.49
N THR A 201 -5.49 -14.93 -24.52
CA THR A 201 -6.35 -15.28 -23.39
C THR A 201 -6.31 -16.79 -23.19
N PRO A 202 -5.86 -17.30 -22.03
CA PRO A 202 -5.71 -18.74 -21.84
C PRO A 202 -7.07 -19.45 -21.86
N PRO A 203 -7.14 -20.66 -22.43
CA PRO A 203 -8.39 -21.42 -22.46
C PRO A 203 -8.83 -21.80 -21.04
N LEU A 204 -10.14 -21.78 -20.82
CA LEU A 204 -10.73 -22.23 -19.56
C LEU A 204 -10.91 -23.76 -19.53
N SER A 205 -11.16 -24.39 -20.66
CA SER A 205 -11.31 -25.84 -20.76
C SER A 205 -9.95 -26.54 -20.85
N VAL A 206 -9.80 -27.61 -20.11
CA VAL A 206 -8.56 -28.34 -19.93
C VAL A 206 -8.81 -29.84 -20.12
N VAL A 207 -7.90 -30.50 -20.85
CA VAL A 207 -7.85 -31.95 -20.98
C VAL A 207 -6.40 -32.41 -20.79
N GLY A 208 -6.18 -33.36 -19.90
CA GLY A 208 -4.85 -33.88 -19.65
C GLY A 208 -4.84 -35.36 -19.27
N GLY A 209 -3.66 -35.99 -19.33
CA GLY A 209 -3.51 -37.36 -18.86
C GLY A 209 -3.76 -37.48 -17.36
N TYR A 210 -4.39 -38.58 -16.93
CA TYR A 210 -4.58 -38.87 -15.49
C TYR A 210 -3.24 -38.85 -14.72
N THR A 211 -2.16 -39.23 -15.38
CA THR A 211 -0.78 -39.10 -14.89
C THR A 211 0.05 -38.33 -15.91
N VAL A 212 0.75 -37.30 -15.46
CA VAL A 212 1.63 -36.46 -16.29
C VAL A 212 3.08 -36.55 -15.81
N LYS A 213 4.02 -36.17 -16.69
CA LYS A 213 5.43 -36.09 -16.31
C LYS A 213 5.63 -34.90 -15.35
N GLY A 214 6.17 -35.18 -14.17
CA GLY A 214 6.57 -34.19 -13.19
C GLY A 214 7.97 -33.64 -13.47
N GLU A 215 8.46 -32.81 -12.53
CA GLU A 215 9.86 -32.35 -12.59
C GLU A 215 10.86 -33.49 -12.38
N ARG A 216 12.02 -33.38 -13.02
CA ARG A 216 13.11 -34.35 -12.92
C ARG A 216 12.69 -35.78 -13.24
N GLY A 217 11.65 -35.98 -14.07
CA GLY A 217 11.18 -37.31 -14.50
C GLY A 217 10.24 -38.00 -13.49
N SER A 218 9.83 -37.32 -12.42
CA SER A 218 8.78 -37.79 -11.53
C SER A 218 7.45 -37.95 -12.27
N ARG A 219 6.52 -38.70 -11.69
CA ARG A 219 5.15 -38.80 -12.18
C ARG A 219 4.25 -38.01 -11.23
N ASN A 220 3.40 -37.17 -11.80
CA ASN A 220 2.36 -36.48 -11.05
C ASN A 220 0.98 -37.00 -11.49
N THR A 221 0.23 -37.54 -10.54
CA THR A 221 -1.08 -38.18 -10.78
C THR A 221 -2.19 -37.31 -10.24
N ALA A 222 -3.30 -37.23 -10.98
CA ALA A 222 -4.46 -36.47 -10.55
C ALA A 222 -4.96 -36.93 -9.18
N ASN A 223 -5.13 -36.00 -8.25
CA ASN A 223 -5.84 -36.23 -7.00
C ASN A 223 -7.35 -36.08 -7.29
N ALA A 224 -8.01 -37.20 -7.54
CA ALA A 224 -9.44 -37.22 -7.95
C ALA A 224 -10.36 -36.61 -6.88
N ASP A 225 -10.05 -36.79 -5.61
CA ASP A 225 -10.90 -36.28 -4.53
C ASP A 225 -10.76 -34.76 -4.39
N ALA A 226 -9.53 -34.23 -4.53
CA ALA A 226 -9.33 -32.78 -4.57
C ALA A 226 -10.02 -32.13 -5.76
N LEU A 227 -9.94 -32.75 -6.94
CA LEU A 227 -10.65 -32.22 -8.12
C LEU A 227 -12.19 -32.26 -7.96
N ARG A 228 -12.74 -33.30 -7.33
CA ARG A 228 -14.17 -33.35 -7.00
C ARG A 228 -14.56 -32.25 -6.01
N GLU A 229 -13.71 -32.00 -5.02
CA GLU A 229 -13.97 -30.93 -4.04
C GLU A 229 -13.89 -29.55 -4.71
N LEU A 230 -12.90 -29.28 -5.58
CA LEU A 230 -12.84 -28.07 -6.38
C LEU A 230 -14.06 -27.88 -7.30
N ALA A 231 -14.62 -28.98 -7.81
CA ALA A 231 -15.88 -28.95 -8.57
C ALA A 231 -17.08 -28.66 -7.68
N ARG A 232 -17.12 -29.25 -6.48
CA ARG A 232 -18.20 -29.03 -5.49
C ARG A 232 -18.27 -27.57 -5.05
N ILE A 233 -17.15 -26.92 -4.84
CA ILE A 233 -17.08 -25.50 -4.45
C ILE A 233 -17.20 -24.55 -5.68
N GLY A 234 -17.33 -25.08 -6.91
CA GLY A 234 -17.59 -24.32 -8.11
C GLY A 234 -16.38 -23.63 -8.72
N PHE A 235 -15.14 -24.00 -8.34
CA PHE A 235 -13.91 -23.46 -8.96
C PHE A 235 -13.61 -24.08 -10.31
N ILE A 236 -14.02 -25.34 -10.50
CA ILE A 236 -14.03 -26.03 -11.80
C ILE A 236 -15.43 -26.59 -12.09
N GLN A 237 -15.70 -26.80 -13.35
CA GLN A 237 -16.99 -27.26 -13.88
C GLN A 237 -16.74 -28.39 -14.88
N ASP A 238 -17.78 -29.12 -15.25
CA ASP A 238 -17.73 -30.17 -16.28
C ASP A 238 -16.61 -31.18 -16.03
N LEU A 239 -16.42 -31.57 -14.76
CA LEU A 239 -15.35 -32.49 -14.38
C LEU A 239 -15.64 -33.90 -14.82
N GLU A 240 -14.77 -34.44 -15.67
CA GLU A 240 -14.75 -35.85 -16.06
C GLU A 240 -13.40 -36.48 -15.67
N ILE A 241 -13.45 -37.60 -14.97
CA ILE A 241 -12.27 -38.37 -14.58
C ILE A 241 -12.42 -39.80 -15.11
N VAL A 242 -11.52 -40.18 -16.01
CA VAL A 242 -11.34 -41.58 -16.45
C VAL A 242 -10.08 -42.09 -15.82
N PRO A 243 -10.17 -42.88 -14.70
CA PRO A 243 -9.00 -43.31 -13.93
C PRO A 243 -7.94 -44.00 -14.79
N GLY A 244 -6.71 -43.61 -14.61
CA GLY A 244 -5.57 -44.13 -15.37
C GLY A 244 -5.47 -43.66 -16.83
N GLN A 245 -6.41 -42.91 -17.33
CA GLN A 245 -6.46 -42.42 -18.72
C GLN A 245 -6.36 -40.88 -18.77
N GLN A 246 -7.46 -40.18 -18.44
CA GLN A 246 -7.51 -38.74 -18.61
C GLN A 246 -8.38 -38.06 -17.56
N VAL A 247 -8.18 -36.74 -17.45
CA VAL A 247 -9.01 -35.78 -16.71
C VAL A 247 -9.34 -34.64 -17.62
N SER A 248 -10.59 -34.21 -17.60
CA SER A 248 -11.06 -32.98 -18.26
C SER A 248 -11.92 -32.17 -17.32
N PHE A 249 -11.82 -30.86 -17.40
CA PHE A 249 -12.67 -29.91 -16.70
C PHE A 249 -12.59 -28.54 -17.35
N ARG A 250 -13.45 -27.63 -16.88
CA ARG A 250 -13.42 -26.22 -17.23
C ARG A 250 -13.24 -25.39 -15.96
N PHE A 251 -12.29 -24.44 -15.94
CA PHE A 251 -12.24 -23.43 -14.89
C PHE A 251 -13.49 -22.54 -14.96
N ARG A 252 -14.03 -22.12 -13.82
CA ARG A 252 -15.17 -21.22 -13.76
C ARG A 252 -14.91 -19.93 -14.57
N ASP A 253 -13.74 -19.34 -14.38
CA ASP A 253 -13.29 -18.10 -15.00
C ASP A 253 -11.74 -17.97 -14.96
N LEU A 254 -11.22 -16.86 -15.46
CA LEU A 254 -9.78 -16.60 -15.50
C LEU A 254 -9.17 -16.40 -14.10
N ASN A 255 -9.92 -15.89 -13.13
CA ASN A 255 -9.44 -15.68 -11.76
C ASN A 255 -9.26 -17.03 -11.06
N THR A 256 -10.27 -17.90 -11.10
CA THR A 256 -10.16 -19.25 -10.53
C THR A 256 -9.07 -20.06 -11.21
N ARG A 257 -8.87 -19.86 -12.53
CA ARG A 257 -7.74 -20.46 -13.24
C ARG A 257 -6.40 -19.95 -12.72
N ALA A 258 -6.25 -18.65 -12.46
CA ALA A 258 -5.03 -18.08 -11.91
C ALA A 258 -4.76 -18.64 -10.51
N TRP A 259 -5.74 -18.65 -9.63
CA TRP A 259 -5.62 -19.14 -8.24
C TRP A 259 -5.28 -20.62 -8.14
N LEU A 260 -5.87 -21.44 -9.00
CA LEU A 260 -5.58 -22.89 -9.06
C LEU A 260 -4.24 -23.22 -9.76
N ARG A 261 -3.49 -22.20 -10.16
CA ARG A 261 -2.16 -22.35 -10.74
C ARG A 261 -1.05 -21.80 -9.82
N ASP A 262 -1.42 -21.33 -8.65
CA ASP A 262 -0.50 -20.84 -7.64
C ASP A 262 -0.74 -21.55 -6.31
N VAL A 263 0.33 -22.05 -5.70
CA VAL A 263 0.27 -22.80 -4.43
C VAL A 263 -0.12 -21.90 -3.28
N GLY A 264 0.29 -20.62 -3.31
CA GLY A 264 0.07 -19.62 -2.27
C GLY A 264 -1.34 -19.05 -2.24
N SER A 265 -2.03 -19.02 -3.38
CA SER A 265 -3.29 -18.28 -3.57
C SER A 265 -4.39 -18.61 -2.53
N ALA A 266 -4.49 -19.86 -2.08
CA ALA A 266 -5.50 -20.22 -1.08
C ALA A 266 -5.30 -19.51 0.25
N LEU A 267 -4.04 -19.34 0.68
CA LEU A 267 -3.71 -18.64 1.92
C LEU A 267 -3.84 -17.13 1.77
N GLU A 268 -3.37 -16.58 0.65
CA GLU A 268 -3.43 -15.15 0.34
C GLU A 268 -4.88 -14.65 0.30
N LEU A 269 -5.75 -15.36 -0.44
CA LEU A 269 -7.17 -15.01 -0.55
C LEU A 269 -7.92 -15.13 0.77
N TYR A 270 -7.57 -16.13 1.58
CA TYR A 270 -8.12 -16.25 2.93
C TYR A 270 -7.66 -15.10 3.83
N ALA A 271 -6.37 -14.74 3.80
CA ALA A 271 -5.85 -13.62 4.56
C ALA A 271 -6.49 -12.29 4.13
N TYR A 272 -6.63 -12.07 2.81
CA TYR A 272 -7.36 -10.92 2.26
C TYR A 272 -8.78 -10.83 2.83
N LYS A 273 -9.54 -11.94 2.73
CA LYS A 273 -10.91 -12.00 3.28
C LYS A 273 -10.94 -11.71 4.77
N ALA A 274 -10.06 -12.33 5.56
CA ALA A 274 -10.00 -12.11 7.00
C ALA A 274 -9.73 -10.64 7.35
N CYS A 275 -8.87 -9.96 6.60
CA CYS A 275 -8.64 -8.53 6.75
C CYS A 275 -9.88 -7.70 6.41
N VAL A 276 -10.57 -8.00 5.31
CA VAL A 276 -11.81 -7.32 4.91
C VAL A 276 -12.91 -7.53 5.95
N ASP A 277 -13.15 -8.77 6.38
CA ASP A 277 -14.20 -9.11 7.34
C ASP A 277 -13.95 -8.53 8.74
N SER A 278 -12.70 -8.30 9.11
CA SER A 278 -12.36 -7.68 10.39
C SER A 278 -12.88 -6.26 10.53
N ALA A 279 -13.11 -5.55 9.42
CA ALA A 279 -13.48 -4.14 9.35
C ALA A 279 -12.54 -3.20 10.14
N ILE A 280 -11.32 -3.67 10.47
CA ILE A 280 -10.31 -2.88 11.18
C ILE A 280 -9.50 -2.04 10.19
N PHE A 281 -9.28 -2.57 8.99
CA PHE A 281 -8.48 -1.92 7.95
C PHE A 281 -9.37 -1.07 7.06
N HIS A 282 -8.89 0.13 6.74
CA HIS A 282 -9.58 1.03 5.83
C HIS A 282 -9.42 0.60 4.37
N ASP A 283 -8.28 0.00 4.05
CA ASP A 283 -7.93 -0.46 2.70
C ASP A 283 -7.17 -1.79 2.80
N VAL A 284 -7.44 -2.71 1.88
CA VAL A 284 -6.81 -4.03 1.82
C VAL A 284 -6.54 -4.36 0.35
N ILE A 285 -5.31 -4.71 0.05
CA ILE A 285 -4.87 -5.11 -1.30
C ILE A 285 -4.20 -6.47 -1.21
N SER A 286 -4.51 -7.37 -2.14
CA SER A 286 -3.83 -8.65 -2.34
C SER A 286 -2.86 -8.55 -3.52
N SER A 287 -1.70 -9.22 -3.42
CA SER A 287 -0.70 -9.32 -4.50
C SER A 287 -0.28 -7.95 -5.05
N ALA A 288 0.11 -7.03 -4.15
CA ALA A 288 0.53 -5.70 -4.55
C ALA A 288 1.87 -5.73 -5.30
N VAL A 289 1.91 -5.24 -6.52
CA VAL A 289 3.15 -5.06 -7.28
C VAL A 289 3.58 -3.60 -7.17
N VAL A 290 4.73 -3.36 -6.54
CA VAL A 290 5.26 -2.01 -6.32
C VAL A 290 6.50 -1.81 -7.17
N ARG A 291 6.53 -0.73 -7.93
CA ARG A 291 7.71 -0.25 -8.64
C ARG A 291 8.32 0.92 -7.87
N TRP A 292 9.59 0.77 -7.48
CA TRP A 292 10.27 1.72 -6.59
C TRP A 292 11.02 2.85 -7.32
N ASP A 293 11.28 2.73 -8.62
CA ASP A 293 12.35 3.50 -9.29
C ASP A 293 11.89 4.59 -10.25
N GLU A 294 10.61 4.83 -10.46
CA GLU A 294 10.17 5.92 -11.34
C GLU A 294 10.60 7.29 -10.83
N VAL A 295 10.79 7.43 -9.54
CA VAL A 295 11.19 8.68 -8.89
C VAL A 295 12.71 8.81 -8.77
N LEU A 296 13.48 7.70 -8.82
CA LEU A 296 14.92 7.68 -8.52
C LEU A 296 15.83 7.57 -9.75
N GLY A 297 15.31 7.40 -10.95
CA GLY A 297 16.10 7.39 -12.20
C GLY A 297 17.08 6.22 -12.34
N HIS A 298 16.99 5.21 -11.47
CA HIS A 298 17.76 3.97 -11.53
C HIS A 298 16.84 2.84 -11.95
N GLY A 299 17.24 2.01 -12.90
CA GLY A 299 16.45 0.97 -13.58
C GLY A 299 15.38 0.27 -12.75
N SER A 300 14.19 0.04 -13.32
CA SER A 300 12.97 -0.35 -12.61
C SER A 300 13.10 -1.68 -11.86
N VAL A 301 13.06 -1.63 -10.54
CA VAL A 301 12.89 -2.81 -9.68
C VAL A 301 11.44 -2.88 -9.24
N SER A 302 10.74 -3.95 -9.62
CA SER A 302 9.40 -4.23 -9.11
C SER A 302 9.44 -5.37 -8.13
N ASN A 303 8.74 -5.23 -7.01
CA ASN A 303 8.55 -6.27 -6.01
C ASN A 303 7.06 -6.57 -5.88
N GLU A 304 6.73 -7.85 -5.80
CA GLU A 304 5.41 -8.31 -5.36
C GLU A 304 5.43 -8.39 -3.83
N ILE A 305 4.39 -7.86 -3.21
CA ILE A 305 4.19 -7.88 -1.76
C ILE A 305 2.87 -8.63 -1.54
N ASP A 306 2.99 -9.79 -0.89
CA ASP A 306 1.89 -10.68 -0.56
C ASP A 306 1.25 -10.31 0.78
#